data_87ae05b3f1b14ed318e2fe3f22db6118
#
_entry.id   87ae05b3f1b14ed318e2fe3f22db6118
#
_cell.length_a   1.000
_cell.length_b   1.000
_cell.length_c   1.000
_cell.angle_alpha   90.00
_cell.angle_beta   90.00
_cell.angle_gamma   90.00
#
_symmetry.space_group_name_H-M   'P 1'
#
loop_
_entity.id
_entity.type
_entity.pdbx_description
1 polymer ?
#
loop_
_entity_poly.entity_id
_entity_poly.type
_entity_poly.pdbx_seq_one_letter_code
_entity_poly.pdbx_strand_id
1 'polypeptide(L)'
;MSTTNIDEGKLNAFIGQMLSDLGGASSIAMVRLGDTLGLYQAIHDNGAMTSAELARVAKVDERYLREWLSHQAASNYLSYDPVTSKFAMPPEQAMVFANQESPVYMMGGFDLMAALLDNQPKVEAAFKSGKGVAWGDQAGCMFCAVARFFRPGYHNNLVASWLPALDGVVDKLKAGARVADIGCGHGWSTVLMAKAFPKSEFYGYDFHPDSIRDATAHAKEHGVTDNAHFAVGLAKDYSGKDFDLVTCFDCLHDMGDPAGAAAHIRKSLKPDGTWMIVEPMAGDSLQQNLNPVGRLFYAGSTMICLPTSRAQEVGAALGAQAGEAKLRETIQSGGFTKVRRATETPFNMILEARP
;
A
#
# COMPACT_ATOMS: atom_id res chain seq x y z
N MET A 1 20.98 -32.22 -32.12
CA MET A 1 20.12 -31.56 -31.14
C MET A 1 20.48 -32.15 -29.78
N SER A 2 21.07 -31.35 -28.89
CA SER A 2 21.42 -31.80 -27.53
C SER A 2 20.13 -32.15 -26.81
N THR A 3 19.90 -33.42 -26.46
CA THR A 3 18.82 -33.82 -25.57
C THR A 3 19.15 -33.27 -24.19
N THR A 4 18.57 -32.11 -23.83
CA THR A 4 18.67 -31.57 -22.48
C THR A 4 18.10 -32.63 -21.54
N ASN A 5 18.97 -33.21 -20.70
CA ASN A 5 18.55 -34.21 -19.73
C ASN A 5 17.69 -33.48 -18.66
N ILE A 6 16.39 -33.69 -18.70
CA ILE A 6 15.45 -33.07 -17.77
C ILE A 6 15.52 -33.87 -16.45
N ASP A 7 15.83 -33.18 -15.37
CA ASP A 7 15.73 -33.71 -14.01
C ASP A 7 14.25 -33.75 -13.60
N GLU A 8 13.66 -34.92 -13.56
CA GLU A 8 12.25 -35.14 -13.23
C GLU A 8 11.88 -34.64 -11.82
N GLY A 9 12.81 -34.72 -10.86
CA GLY A 9 12.58 -34.20 -9.51
C GLY A 9 12.43 -32.68 -9.49
N LYS A 10 13.31 -31.99 -10.21
CA LYS A 10 13.20 -30.50 -10.35
C LYS A 10 11.97 -30.09 -11.14
N LEU A 11 11.62 -30.84 -12.18
CA LEU A 11 10.40 -30.58 -12.95
C LEU A 11 9.16 -30.70 -12.09
N ASN A 12 9.02 -31.79 -11.32
CA ASN A 12 7.87 -32.01 -10.45
C ASN A 12 7.78 -30.96 -9.34
N ALA A 13 8.91 -30.55 -8.75
CA ALA A 13 8.94 -29.46 -7.76
C ALA A 13 8.47 -28.14 -8.38
N PHE A 14 8.90 -27.81 -9.60
CA PHE A 14 8.49 -26.61 -10.31
C PHE A 14 7.00 -26.64 -10.71
N ILE A 15 6.48 -27.79 -11.14
CA ILE A 15 5.04 -27.98 -11.39
C ILE A 15 4.24 -27.73 -10.11
N GLY A 16 4.69 -28.26 -8.97
CA GLY A 16 4.04 -28.01 -7.67
C GLY A 16 4.01 -26.52 -7.32
N GLN A 17 5.09 -25.80 -7.56
CA GLN A 17 5.12 -24.35 -7.39
C GLN A 17 4.13 -23.65 -8.33
N MET A 18 4.08 -24.02 -9.60
CA MET A 18 3.14 -23.42 -10.56
C MET A 18 1.69 -23.65 -10.18
N LEU A 19 1.33 -24.86 -9.69
CA LEU A 19 -0.01 -25.15 -9.19
C LEU A 19 -0.37 -24.28 -7.97
N SER A 20 0.57 -24.08 -7.05
CA SER A 20 0.38 -23.18 -5.90
C SER A 20 0.18 -21.73 -6.36
N ASP A 21 0.97 -21.25 -7.31
CA ASP A 21 0.86 -19.89 -7.84
C ASP A 21 -0.46 -19.66 -8.60
N LEU A 22 -0.91 -20.62 -9.39
CA LEU A 22 -2.22 -20.58 -10.07
C LEU A 22 -3.38 -20.63 -9.05
N GLY A 23 -3.25 -21.42 -8.00
CA GLY A 23 -4.19 -21.45 -6.89
C GLY A 23 -4.29 -20.10 -6.20
N GLY A 24 -3.16 -19.46 -5.89
CA GLY A 24 -3.11 -18.10 -5.35
C GLY A 24 -3.74 -17.07 -6.29
N ALA A 25 -3.47 -17.17 -7.58
CA ALA A 25 -4.09 -16.27 -8.59
C ALA A 25 -5.61 -16.44 -8.66
N SER A 26 -6.12 -17.67 -8.60
CA SER A 26 -7.57 -17.92 -8.57
C SER A 26 -8.22 -17.40 -7.29
N SER A 27 -7.48 -17.38 -6.18
CA SER A 27 -7.95 -16.85 -4.90
C SER A 27 -8.26 -15.35 -4.96
N ILE A 28 -7.68 -14.59 -5.88
CA ILE A 28 -7.98 -13.14 -6.03
C ILE A 28 -9.48 -12.93 -6.23
N ALA A 29 -10.08 -13.60 -7.21
CA ALA A 29 -11.50 -13.47 -7.48
C ALA A 29 -12.37 -14.02 -6.33
N MET A 30 -11.96 -15.15 -5.76
CA MET A 30 -12.72 -15.82 -4.69
C MET A 30 -12.70 -15.00 -3.39
N VAL A 31 -11.58 -14.42 -3.01
CA VAL A 31 -11.49 -13.57 -1.82
C VAL A 31 -12.29 -12.27 -2.00
N ARG A 32 -12.17 -11.61 -3.15
CA ARG A 32 -12.96 -10.41 -3.45
C ARG A 32 -14.46 -10.68 -3.44
N LEU A 33 -14.89 -11.82 -3.98
CA LEU A 33 -16.30 -12.25 -3.92
C LEU A 33 -16.76 -12.40 -2.47
N GLY A 34 -15.97 -13.07 -1.62
CA GLY A 34 -16.26 -13.23 -0.20
C GLY A 34 -16.34 -11.91 0.57
N ASP A 35 -15.46 -10.97 0.27
CA ASP A 35 -15.45 -9.62 0.85
C ASP A 35 -16.71 -8.83 0.42
N THR A 36 -16.97 -8.75 -0.88
CA THR A 36 -18.13 -8.02 -1.43
C THR A 36 -19.46 -8.53 -0.90
N LEU A 37 -19.58 -9.83 -0.69
CA LEU A 37 -20.79 -10.47 -0.14
C LEU A 37 -20.82 -10.53 1.40
N GLY A 38 -19.78 -10.00 2.08
CA GLY A 38 -19.69 -10.00 3.54
C GLY A 38 -19.54 -11.40 4.17
N LEU A 39 -19.08 -12.40 3.40
CA LEU A 39 -19.04 -13.79 3.85
C LEU A 39 -18.04 -14.03 4.98
N TYR A 40 -16.89 -13.37 4.93
CA TYR A 40 -15.87 -13.47 5.98
C TYR A 40 -16.37 -12.90 7.30
N GLN A 41 -17.04 -11.74 7.26
CA GLN A 41 -17.63 -11.14 8.45
C GLN A 41 -18.76 -12.03 9.00
N ALA A 42 -19.60 -12.58 8.12
CA ALA A 42 -20.70 -13.45 8.53
C ALA A 42 -20.21 -14.72 9.25
N ILE A 43 -19.13 -15.35 8.77
CA ILE A 43 -18.54 -16.53 9.46
C ILE A 43 -17.87 -16.09 10.77
N HIS A 44 -17.18 -14.96 10.78
CA HIS A 44 -16.51 -14.44 11.98
C HIS A 44 -17.51 -14.19 13.12
N ASP A 45 -18.63 -13.54 12.80
CA ASP A 45 -19.62 -13.11 13.81
C ASP A 45 -20.49 -14.27 14.32
N ASN A 46 -20.72 -15.30 13.50
CA ASN A 46 -21.64 -16.38 13.84
C ASN A 46 -20.94 -17.71 14.16
N GLY A 47 -19.61 -17.80 14.00
CA GLY A 47 -18.84 -19.01 14.27
C GLY A 47 -18.99 -20.10 13.20
N ALA A 48 -18.78 -21.35 13.60
CA ALA A 48 -18.79 -22.49 12.69
C ALA A 48 -20.19 -22.78 12.12
N MET A 49 -20.33 -22.79 10.79
CA MET A 49 -21.59 -22.98 10.06
C MET A 49 -21.45 -23.97 8.91
N THR A 50 -22.56 -24.68 8.62
CA THR A 50 -22.72 -25.39 7.35
C THR A 50 -22.96 -24.40 6.20
N SER A 51 -22.80 -24.85 4.96
CA SER A 51 -23.09 -24.01 3.78
C SER A 51 -24.54 -23.51 3.77
N ALA A 52 -25.48 -24.34 4.17
CA ALA A 52 -26.90 -23.99 4.25
C ALA A 52 -27.21 -22.93 5.33
N GLU A 53 -26.53 -23.01 6.48
CA GLU A 53 -26.66 -22.01 7.55
C GLU A 53 -26.10 -20.65 7.12
N LEU A 54 -24.89 -20.64 6.55
CA LEU A 54 -24.27 -19.40 6.07
C LEU A 54 -25.05 -18.78 4.89
N ALA A 55 -25.58 -19.60 3.98
CA ALA A 55 -26.39 -19.11 2.85
C ALA A 55 -27.62 -18.33 3.33
N ARG A 56 -28.26 -18.78 4.41
CA ARG A 56 -29.39 -18.06 5.02
C ARG A 56 -28.97 -16.76 5.67
N VAL A 57 -27.84 -16.74 6.37
CA VAL A 57 -27.30 -15.54 7.02
C VAL A 57 -26.89 -14.48 5.98
N ALA A 58 -26.11 -14.90 4.98
CA ALA A 58 -25.60 -14.02 3.94
C ALA A 58 -26.61 -13.72 2.81
N LYS A 59 -27.76 -14.38 2.80
CA LYS A 59 -28.83 -14.26 1.78
C LYS A 59 -28.32 -14.51 0.36
N VAL A 60 -27.55 -15.58 0.19
CA VAL A 60 -26.97 -16.01 -1.09
C VAL A 60 -27.42 -17.43 -1.43
N ASP A 61 -27.26 -17.82 -2.70
CA ASP A 61 -27.54 -19.18 -3.14
C ASP A 61 -26.54 -20.18 -2.52
N GLU A 62 -27.07 -21.26 -1.92
CA GLU A 62 -26.27 -22.26 -1.22
C GLU A 62 -25.30 -23.01 -2.14
N ARG A 63 -25.72 -23.28 -3.39
CA ARG A 63 -24.91 -24.10 -4.30
C ARG A 63 -23.61 -23.34 -4.70
N TYR A 64 -23.72 -22.04 -4.97
CA TYR A 64 -22.54 -21.20 -5.21
C TYR A 64 -21.69 -21.04 -3.96
N LEU A 65 -22.33 -20.82 -2.82
CA LEU A 65 -21.62 -20.64 -1.55
C LEU A 65 -20.85 -21.90 -1.14
N ARG A 66 -21.39 -23.09 -1.37
CA ARG A 66 -20.71 -24.36 -1.08
C ARG A 66 -19.41 -24.51 -1.89
N GLU A 67 -19.40 -24.16 -3.18
CA GLU A 67 -18.18 -24.14 -3.99
C GLU A 67 -17.17 -23.12 -3.43
N TRP A 68 -17.65 -21.92 -3.09
CA TRP A 68 -16.80 -20.89 -2.49
C TRP A 68 -16.17 -21.38 -1.18
N LEU A 69 -16.95 -21.94 -0.27
CA LEU A 69 -16.46 -22.49 1.00
C LEU A 69 -15.45 -23.61 0.78
N SER A 70 -15.70 -24.50 -0.20
CA SER A 70 -14.78 -25.58 -0.55
C SER A 70 -13.44 -25.03 -1.04
N HIS A 71 -13.44 -23.98 -1.88
CA HIS A 71 -12.23 -23.28 -2.30
C HIS A 71 -11.50 -22.66 -1.11
N GLN A 72 -12.22 -21.97 -0.20
CA GLN A 72 -11.60 -21.35 0.97
C GLN A 72 -10.95 -22.40 1.89
N ALA A 73 -11.59 -23.53 2.08
CA ALA A 73 -11.03 -24.64 2.87
C ALA A 73 -9.82 -25.28 2.17
N ALA A 74 -9.88 -25.49 0.85
CA ALA A 74 -8.75 -26.01 0.07
C ALA A 74 -7.54 -25.04 0.06
N SER A 75 -7.78 -23.75 0.26
CA SER A 75 -6.76 -22.70 0.38
C SER A 75 -6.26 -22.50 1.83
N ASN A 76 -6.76 -23.26 2.80
CA ASN A 76 -6.51 -23.08 4.24
C ASN A 76 -6.92 -21.68 4.79
N TYR A 77 -7.85 -21.00 4.12
CA TYR A 77 -8.40 -19.72 4.59
C TYR A 77 -9.53 -19.93 5.60
N LEU A 78 -10.23 -21.06 5.49
CA LEU A 78 -11.19 -21.55 6.46
C LEU A 78 -10.84 -22.99 6.85
N SER A 79 -11.20 -23.40 8.06
CA SER A 79 -11.20 -24.80 8.46
C SER A 79 -12.51 -25.48 8.08
N TYR A 80 -12.45 -26.79 7.85
CA TYR A 80 -13.62 -27.64 7.58
C TYR A 80 -13.62 -28.86 8.51
N ASP A 81 -14.73 -29.08 9.18
CA ASP A 81 -14.96 -30.27 9.99
C ASP A 81 -15.83 -31.29 9.21
N PRO A 82 -15.27 -32.43 8.79
CA PRO A 82 -16.01 -33.43 8.02
C PRO A 82 -17.11 -34.14 8.81
N VAL A 83 -17.08 -34.13 10.15
CA VAL A 83 -18.08 -34.77 11.00
C VAL A 83 -19.38 -33.95 11.02
N THR A 84 -19.24 -32.65 11.20
CA THR A 84 -20.38 -31.72 11.30
C THR A 84 -20.68 -31.00 9.99
N SER A 85 -19.84 -31.16 8.96
CA SER A 85 -19.91 -30.44 7.68
C SER A 85 -19.88 -28.91 7.86
N LYS A 86 -19.22 -28.42 8.93
CA LYS A 86 -19.12 -27.00 9.23
C LYS A 86 -17.79 -26.41 8.78
N PHE A 87 -17.88 -25.17 8.33
CA PHE A 87 -16.73 -24.30 8.04
C PHE A 87 -16.59 -23.29 9.17
N ALA A 88 -15.36 -23.00 9.56
CA ALA A 88 -15.08 -22.00 10.57
C ALA A 88 -13.87 -21.15 10.16
N MET A 89 -13.81 -19.92 10.65
CA MET A 89 -12.67 -19.03 10.48
C MET A 89 -11.81 -19.12 11.75
N PRO A 90 -10.58 -19.67 11.67
CA PRO A 90 -9.64 -19.63 12.77
C PRO A 90 -9.30 -18.18 13.14
N PRO A 91 -8.90 -17.91 14.40
CA PRO A 91 -8.60 -16.53 14.85
C PRO A 91 -7.51 -15.84 14.03
N GLU A 92 -6.49 -16.57 13.60
CA GLU A 92 -5.38 -16.04 12.80
C GLU A 92 -5.87 -15.59 11.41
N GLN A 93 -6.73 -16.36 10.77
CA GLN A 93 -7.35 -16.01 9.50
C GLN A 93 -8.32 -14.82 9.64
N ALA A 94 -9.02 -14.72 10.78
CA ALA A 94 -9.89 -13.58 11.04
C ALA A 94 -9.12 -12.25 11.11
N MET A 95 -7.88 -12.26 11.62
CA MET A 95 -7.00 -11.08 11.61
C MET A 95 -6.68 -10.60 10.19
N VAL A 96 -6.66 -11.50 9.20
CA VAL A 96 -6.33 -11.21 7.80
C VAL A 96 -7.57 -10.82 6.98
N PHE A 97 -8.73 -11.48 7.23
CA PHE A 97 -9.89 -11.41 6.35
C PHE A 97 -11.10 -10.67 6.93
N ALA A 98 -11.26 -10.60 8.26
CA ALA A 98 -12.46 -10.05 8.90
C ALA A 98 -12.20 -8.82 9.77
N ASN A 99 -11.11 -8.80 10.54
CA ASN A 99 -10.79 -7.70 11.44
C ASN A 99 -10.11 -6.54 10.69
N GLN A 100 -10.88 -5.52 10.31
CA GLN A 100 -10.39 -4.35 9.56
C GLN A 100 -9.39 -3.47 10.33
N GLU A 101 -9.38 -3.55 11.66
CA GLU A 101 -8.44 -2.82 12.52
C GLU A 101 -7.13 -3.59 12.76
N SER A 102 -7.04 -4.81 12.25
CA SER A 102 -5.86 -5.65 12.38
C SER A 102 -4.66 -5.08 11.59
N PRO A 103 -3.44 -5.09 12.18
CA PRO A 103 -2.23 -4.69 11.48
C PRO A 103 -1.87 -5.60 10.29
N VAL A 104 -2.48 -6.78 10.22
CA VAL A 104 -2.27 -7.77 9.15
C VAL A 104 -3.52 -7.98 8.28
N TYR A 105 -4.46 -7.04 8.29
CA TYR A 105 -5.62 -7.07 7.41
C TYR A 105 -5.20 -6.90 5.95
N MET A 106 -5.50 -7.88 5.08
CA MET A 106 -4.92 -7.94 3.71
C MET A 106 -5.95 -7.86 2.59
N MET A 107 -7.22 -7.54 2.85
CA MET A 107 -8.25 -7.51 1.79
C MET A 107 -7.92 -6.52 0.68
N GLY A 108 -7.34 -5.36 1.01
CA GLY A 108 -6.86 -4.40 0.03
C GLY A 108 -5.80 -4.93 -0.93
N GLY A 109 -5.01 -5.94 -0.49
CA GLY A 109 -4.04 -6.61 -1.35
C GLY A 109 -4.70 -7.42 -2.48
N PHE A 110 -5.83 -8.05 -2.22
CA PHE A 110 -6.59 -8.77 -3.26
C PHE A 110 -7.27 -7.81 -4.24
N ASP A 111 -7.76 -6.66 -3.77
CA ASP A 111 -8.25 -5.60 -4.65
C ASP A 111 -7.14 -5.04 -5.52
N LEU A 112 -5.96 -4.81 -4.93
CA LEU A 112 -4.79 -4.34 -5.67
C LEU A 112 -4.37 -5.33 -6.76
N MET A 113 -4.30 -6.62 -6.46
CA MET A 113 -3.96 -7.63 -7.47
C MET A 113 -4.97 -7.67 -8.62
N ALA A 114 -6.27 -7.52 -8.35
CA ALA A 114 -7.27 -7.43 -9.40
C ALA A 114 -7.08 -6.16 -10.27
N ALA A 115 -6.79 -5.03 -9.65
CA ALA A 115 -6.51 -3.79 -10.38
C ALA A 115 -5.25 -3.90 -11.26
N LEU A 116 -4.21 -4.64 -10.83
CA LEU A 116 -3.05 -4.94 -11.66
C LEU A 116 -3.44 -5.72 -12.93
N LEU A 117 -4.31 -6.72 -12.81
CA LEU A 117 -4.79 -7.50 -13.96
C LEU A 117 -5.56 -6.60 -14.95
N ASP A 118 -6.44 -5.74 -14.45
CA ASP A 118 -7.18 -4.77 -15.29
C ASP A 118 -6.25 -3.77 -15.99
N ASN A 119 -5.11 -3.44 -15.37
CA ASN A 119 -4.12 -2.50 -15.92
C ASN A 119 -3.17 -3.13 -16.96
N GLN A 120 -3.10 -4.45 -17.03
CA GLN A 120 -2.15 -5.19 -17.88
C GLN A 120 -2.08 -4.70 -19.33
N PRO A 121 -3.19 -4.44 -20.06
CA PRO A 121 -3.11 -3.98 -21.46
C PRO A 121 -2.39 -2.64 -21.63
N LYS A 122 -2.54 -1.72 -20.65
CA LYS A 122 -1.88 -0.41 -20.67
C LYS A 122 -0.39 -0.55 -20.40
N VAL A 123 -0.02 -1.41 -19.46
CA VAL A 123 1.38 -1.70 -19.13
C VAL A 123 2.07 -2.44 -20.28
N GLU A 124 1.37 -3.36 -20.98
CA GLU A 124 1.91 -4.00 -22.20
C GLU A 124 2.27 -2.97 -23.29
N ALA A 125 1.43 -1.97 -23.48
CA ALA A 125 1.73 -0.88 -24.40
C ALA A 125 2.92 -0.03 -23.92
N ALA A 126 3.04 0.19 -22.60
CA ALA A 126 4.18 0.88 -21.99
C ALA A 126 5.49 0.11 -22.19
N PHE A 127 5.50 -1.22 -22.03
CA PHE A 127 6.67 -2.07 -22.31
C PHE A 127 7.17 -1.93 -23.76
N LYS A 128 6.26 -1.82 -24.74
CA LYS A 128 6.61 -1.68 -26.16
C LYS A 128 7.12 -0.29 -26.52
N SER A 129 6.55 0.74 -25.88
CA SER A 129 6.83 2.14 -26.25
C SER A 129 7.89 2.82 -25.41
N GLY A 130 8.19 2.30 -24.22
CA GLY A 130 9.00 2.97 -23.19
C GLY A 130 8.30 4.15 -22.51
N LYS A 131 7.04 4.45 -22.88
CA LYS A 131 6.22 5.50 -22.27
C LYS A 131 5.58 4.99 -20.98
N GLY A 132 5.16 5.93 -20.12
CA GLY A 132 4.43 5.58 -18.91
C GLY A 132 2.92 5.41 -19.12
N VAL A 133 2.24 5.15 -18.00
CA VAL A 133 0.79 5.24 -17.85
C VAL A 133 0.54 6.25 -16.72
N ALA A 134 -0.09 7.37 -17.04
CA ALA A 134 -0.33 8.42 -16.04
C ALA A 134 -1.19 7.88 -14.89
N TRP A 135 -1.00 8.42 -13.68
CA TRP A 135 -1.73 7.97 -12.50
C TRP A 135 -3.24 7.98 -12.72
N GLY A 136 -3.80 9.08 -13.23
CA GLY A 136 -5.23 9.21 -13.55
C GLY A 136 -5.73 8.28 -14.67
N ASP A 137 -4.84 7.69 -15.45
CA ASP A 137 -5.16 6.76 -16.55
C ASP A 137 -5.05 5.29 -16.14
N GLN A 138 -4.67 4.99 -14.88
CA GLN A 138 -4.61 3.62 -14.38
C GLN A 138 -5.98 2.96 -14.44
N ALA A 139 -6.03 1.62 -14.62
CA ALA A 139 -7.29 0.91 -14.81
C ALA A 139 -8.06 0.74 -13.49
N GLY A 140 -9.40 0.72 -13.61
CA GLY A 140 -10.31 0.39 -12.51
C GLY A 140 -10.20 1.31 -11.30
N CYS A 141 -10.44 0.73 -10.11
CA CYS A 141 -10.28 1.43 -8.83
C CYS A 141 -8.86 1.29 -8.27
N MET A 142 -7.82 1.51 -9.09
CA MET A 142 -6.43 1.40 -8.63
C MET A 142 -6.17 2.26 -7.38
N PHE A 143 -6.66 3.49 -7.38
CA PHE A 143 -6.52 4.41 -6.24
C PHE A 143 -7.16 3.86 -4.96
N CYS A 144 -8.41 3.35 -5.07
CA CYS A 144 -9.12 2.74 -3.94
C CYS A 144 -8.39 1.51 -3.40
N ALA A 145 -7.86 0.67 -4.32
CA ALA A 145 -7.13 -0.53 -3.98
C ALA A 145 -5.81 -0.21 -3.27
N VAL A 146 -5.04 0.75 -3.78
CA VAL A 146 -3.80 1.24 -3.15
C VAL A 146 -4.08 1.83 -1.77
N ALA A 147 -5.09 2.71 -1.66
CA ALA A 147 -5.46 3.31 -0.38
C ALA A 147 -5.90 2.24 0.65
N ARG A 148 -6.71 1.25 0.23
CA ARG A 148 -7.15 0.14 1.09
C ARG A 148 -6.00 -0.77 1.50
N PHE A 149 -5.02 -0.98 0.63
CA PHE A 149 -3.85 -1.80 0.91
C PHE A 149 -2.95 -1.19 1.99
N PHE A 150 -2.66 0.11 1.90
CA PHE A 150 -1.76 0.78 2.84
C PHE A 150 -2.42 1.20 4.16
N ARG A 151 -3.75 1.39 4.17
CA ARG A 151 -4.49 1.86 5.36
C ARG A 151 -4.18 1.11 6.66
N PRO A 152 -4.15 -0.26 6.72
CA PRO A 152 -3.83 -0.96 7.96
C PRO A 152 -2.43 -0.66 8.48
N GLY A 153 -1.46 -0.53 7.59
CA GLY A 153 -0.08 -0.14 7.93
C GLY A 153 -0.03 1.23 8.57
N TYR A 154 -0.66 2.22 7.97
CA TYR A 154 -0.70 3.59 8.50
C TYR A 154 -1.47 3.66 9.82
N HIS A 155 -2.66 3.04 9.89
CA HIS A 155 -3.49 3.04 11.09
C HIS A 155 -2.75 2.50 12.31
N ASN A 156 -2.05 1.39 12.16
CA ASN A 156 -1.41 0.70 13.28
C ASN A 156 -0.01 1.24 13.62
N ASN A 157 0.69 1.88 12.69
CA ASN A 157 2.10 2.22 12.90
C ASN A 157 2.38 3.73 12.90
N LEU A 158 1.66 4.55 12.15
CA LEU A 158 2.01 5.95 11.91
C LEU A 158 2.17 6.72 13.24
N VAL A 159 1.15 6.75 14.05
CA VAL A 159 1.15 7.51 15.32
C VAL A 159 1.85 6.75 16.44
N ALA A 160 1.71 5.42 16.47
CA ALA A 160 2.21 4.59 17.56
C ALA A 160 3.71 4.28 17.47
N SER A 161 4.28 4.25 16.25
CA SER A 161 5.64 3.77 16.03
C SER A 161 6.48 4.69 15.15
N TRP A 162 5.96 5.12 13.99
CA TRP A 162 6.78 5.82 13.00
C TRP A 162 7.11 7.24 13.40
N LEU A 163 6.10 8.02 13.79
CA LEU A 163 6.33 9.38 14.30
C LEU A 163 7.20 9.42 15.55
N PRO A 164 7.02 8.52 16.56
CA PRO A 164 7.91 8.44 17.72
C PRO A 164 9.36 8.06 17.40
N ALA A 165 9.64 7.39 16.29
CA ALA A 165 11.00 7.05 15.87
C ALA A 165 11.79 8.23 15.31
N LEU A 166 11.12 9.36 15.02
CA LEU A 166 11.74 10.61 14.55
C LEU A 166 12.15 11.49 15.74
N ASP A 167 13.33 12.06 15.67
CA ASP A 167 13.86 12.83 16.80
C ASP A 167 13.08 14.13 17.03
N GLY A 168 12.39 14.23 18.19
CA GLY A 168 11.69 15.43 18.67
C GLY A 168 10.42 15.82 17.89
N VAL A 169 10.00 15.02 16.92
CA VAL A 169 8.84 15.32 16.05
C VAL A 169 7.54 15.29 16.85
N VAL A 170 7.33 14.28 17.69
CA VAL A 170 6.08 14.13 18.48
C VAL A 170 5.87 15.32 19.43
N ASP A 171 6.94 15.85 20.02
CA ASP A 171 6.84 17.01 20.92
C ASP A 171 6.43 18.28 20.15
N LYS A 172 6.99 18.49 18.95
CA LYS A 172 6.56 19.58 18.05
C LYS A 172 5.09 19.44 17.67
N LEU A 173 4.65 18.22 17.28
CA LEU A 173 3.26 17.95 16.93
C LEU A 173 2.28 18.20 18.09
N LYS A 174 2.65 17.83 19.31
CA LYS A 174 1.86 18.12 20.52
C LYS A 174 1.80 19.59 20.87
N ALA A 175 2.86 20.33 20.58
CA ALA A 175 2.94 21.77 20.84
C ALA A 175 2.17 22.62 19.82
N GLY A 176 1.97 22.10 18.61
CA GLY A 176 1.36 22.80 17.48
C GLY A 176 2.37 23.03 16.37
N ALA A 177 2.45 22.10 15.43
CA ALA A 177 3.38 22.11 14.30
C ALA A 177 2.64 22.38 12.98
N ARG A 178 3.36 22.83 11.96
CA ARG A 178 2.89 22.84 10.57
C ARG A 178 3.45 21.63 9.83
N VAL A 179 2.58 20.85 9.24
CA VAL A 179 2.93 19.58 8.57
C VAL A 179 2.46 19.64 7.12
N ALA A 180 3.30 19.23 6.19
CA ALA A 180 2.90 18.96 4.80
C ALA A 180 2.97 17.45 4.53
N ASP A 181 1.94 16.90 3.91
CA ASP A 181 1.84 15.50 3.48
C ASP A 181 1.81 15.47 1.95
N ILE A 182 2.92 15.08 1.34
CA ILE A 182 3.16 15.17 -0.11
C ILE A 182 2.88 13.83 -0.77
N GLY A 183 2.03 13.85 -1.80
CA GLY A 183 1.47 12.64 -2.38
C GLY A 183 0.44 12.01 -1.43
N CYS A 184 -0.40 12.84 -0.79
CA CYS A 184 -1.31 12.40 0.26
C CYS A 184 -2.43 11.46 -0.23
N GLY A 185 -2.61 11.31 -1.54
CA GLY A 185 -3.65 10.48 -2.12
C GLY A 185 -5.03 10.80 -1.54
N HIS A 186 -5.72 9.79 -1.02
CA HIS A 186 -7.04 9.95 -0.35
C HIS A 186 -6.96 10.52 1.08
N GLY A 187 -5.80 10.99 1.53
CA GLY A 187 -5.62 11.73 2.78
C GLY A 187 -5.65 10.90 4.07
N TRP A 188 -5.54 9.58 4.01
CA TRP A 188 -5.62 8.73 5.21
C TRP A 188 -4.53 9.04 6.24
N SER A 189 -3.28 9.18 5.82
CA SER A 189 -2.15 9.57 6.68
C SER A 189 -2.37 10.94 7.32
N THR A 190 -2.78 11.92 6.51
CA THR A 190 -3.09 13.28 6.97
C THR A 190 -4.20 13.28 8.02
N VAL A 191 -5.31 12.57 7.77
CA VAL A 191 -6.45 12.47 8.70
C VAL A 191 -6.04 11.80 10.02
N LEU A 192 -5.24 10.73 9.97
CA LEU A 192 -4.75 10.05 11.18
C LEU A 192 -3.88 10.99 12.02
N MET A 193 -2.96 11.73 11.40
CA MET A 193 -2.12 12.71 12.09
C MET A 193 -2.95 13.86 12.67
N ALA A 194 -3.91 14.40 11.92
CA ALA A 194 -4.77 15.50 12.36
C ALA A 194 -5.63 15.12 13.58
N LYS A 195 -6.16 13.89 13.61
CA LYS A 195 -6.87 13.36 14.78
C LYS A 195 -5.96 13.23 16.01
N ALA A 196 -4.75 12.73 15.82
CA ALA A 196 -3.82 12.48 16.93
C ALA A 196 -3.23 13.77 17.51
N PHE A 197 -3.10 14.83 16.70
CA PHE A 197 -2.44 16.08 17.07
C PHE A 197 -3.30 17.32 16.76
N PRO A 198 -4.38 17.54 17.50
CA PRO A 198 -5.38 18.57 17.18
C PRO A 198 -4.86 20.02 17.31
N LYS A 199 -3.66 20.24 17.85
CA LYS A 199 -3.03 21.57 17.89
C LYS A 199 -2.19 21.89 16.67
N SER A 200 -1.90 20.89 15.83
CA SER A 200 -1.08 21.01 14.64
C SER A 200 -1.94 21.19 13.41
N GLU A 201 -1.38 21.86 12.40
CA GLU A 201 -2.00 22.11 11.10
C GLU A 201 -1.40 21.19 10.04
N PHE A 202 -2.25 20.50 9.30
CA PHE A 202 -1.86 19.51 8.30
C PHE A 202 -2.31 19.95 6.91
N TYR A 203 -1.39 19.91 5.94
CA TYR A 203 -1.62 20.31 4.55
C TYR A 203 -1.28 19.12 3.64
N GLY A 204 -2.31 18.46 3.12
CA GLY A 204 -2.16 17.36 2.15
C GLY A 204 -2.08 17.91 0.73
N TYR A 205 -1.06 17.50 -0.01
CA TYR A 205 -0.89 17.84 -1.43
C TYR A 205 -0.82 16.59 -2.27
N ASP A 206 -1.57 16.59 -3.36
CA ASP A 206 -1.50 15.56 -4.39
C ASP A 206 -1.72 16.20 -5.76
N PHE A 207 -1.09 15.67 -6.80
CA PHE A 207 -1.26 16.20 -8.15
C PHE A 207 -2.57 15.76 -8.79
N HIS A 208 -3.25 14.73 -8.25
CA HIS A 208 -4.47 14.14 -8.78
C HIS A 208 -5.72 14.79 -8.15
N PRO A 209 -6.53 15.55 -8.94
CA PRO A 209 -7.67 16.30 -8.37
C PRO A 209 -8.73 15.42 -7.70
N ASP A 210 -9.00 14.22 -8.23
CA ASP A 210 -9.99 13.33 -7.65
C ASP A 210 -9.53 12.78 -6.30
N SER A 211 -8.24 12.50 -6.11
CA SER A 211 -7.68 12.14 -4.80
C SER A 211 -7.87 13.24 -3.78
N ILE A 212 -7.66 14.50 -4.15
CA ILE A 212 -7.87 15.66 -3.26
C ILE A 212 -9.34 15.84 -2.90
N ARG A 213 -10.26 15.62 -3.86
CA ARG A 213 -11.71 15.63 -3.55
C ARG A 213 -12.05 14.59 -2.50
N ASP A 214 -11.55 13.37 -2.67
CA ASP A 214 -11.82 12.25 -1.75
C ASP A 214 -11.14 12.46 -0.39
N ALA A 215 -9.91 12.98 -0.36
CA ALA A 215 -9.22 13.37 0.88
C ALA A 215 -10.02 14.43 1.68
N THR A 216 -10.56 15.42 0.99
CA THR A 216 -11.41 16.45 1.61
C THR A 216 -12.69 15.85 2.19
N ALA A 217 -13.30 14.89 1.49
CA ALA A 217 -14.48 14.18 1.98
C ALA A 217 -14.17 13.35 3.24
N HIS A 218 -13.03 12.64 3.25
CA HIS A 218 -12.57 11.88 4.41
C HIS A 218 -12.30 12.79 5.62
N ALA A 219 -11.66 13.95 5.43
CA ALA A 219 -11.46 14.90 6.53
C ALA A 219 -12.79 15.34 7.17
N LYS A 220 -13.80 15.58 6.34
CA LYS A 220 -15.14 15.91 6.80
C LYS A 220 -15.80 14.75 7.55
N GLU A 221 -15.75 13.54 7.00
CA GLU A 221 -16.29 12.33 7.63
C GLU A 221 -15.66 12.07 9.00
N HIS A 222 -14.38 12.35 9.11
CA HIS A 222 -13.61 12.12 10.33
C HIS A 222 -13.51 13.32 11.27
N GLY A 223 -14.16 14.44 10.97
CA GLY A 223 -14.28 15.60 11.84
C GLY A 223 -12.96 16.34 12.09
N VAL A 224 -12.07 16.41 11.09
CA VAL A 224 -10.75 17.05 11.19
C VAL A 224 -10.58 18.23 10.22
N THR A 225 -11.67 18.78 9.71
CA THR A 225 -11.64 19.91 8.75
C THR A 225 -11.05 21.20 9.32
N ASP A 226 -10.99 21.32 10.64
CA ASP A 226 -10.46 22.52 11.30
C ASP A 226 -8.93 22.58 11.21
N ASN A 227 -8.26 21.43 11.10
CA ASN A 227 -6.79 21.33 11.09
C ASN A 227 -6.21 20.46 9.97
N ALA A 228 -7.04 19.93 9.06
CA ALA A 228 -6.58 19.19 7.88
C ALA A 228 -7.09 19.86 6.60
N HIS A 229 -6.17 20.29 5.75
CA HIS A 229 -6.43 21.05 4.54
C HIS A 229 -5.83 20.32 3.35
N PHE A 230 -6.54 20.28 2.22
CA PHE A 230 -6.10 19.56 1.03
C PHE A 230 -6.09 20.47 -0.19
N ALA A 231 -5.04 20.38 -1.01
CA ALA A 231 -4.93 21.14 -2.25
C ALA A 231 -4.22 20.35 -3.35
N VAL A 232 -4.61 20.60 -4.59
CA VAL A 232 -3.87 20.08 -5.74
C VAL A 232 -2.51 20.76 -5.82
N GLY A 233 -1.45 19.99 -5.89
CA GLY A 233 -0.07 20.49 -6.00
C GLY A 233 0.91 19.39 -6.37
N LEU A 234 1.91 19.72 -7.18
CA LEU A 234 3.00 18.82 -7.53
C LEU A 234 4.04 18.79 -6.39
N ALA A 235 4.67 17.64 -6.18
CA ALA A 235 5.69 17.48 -5.14
C ALA A 235 6.88 18.46 -5.28
N LYS A 236 7.13 19.01 -6.47
CA LYS A 236 8.21 19.94 -6.77
C LYS A 236 7.83 21.43 -6.71
N ASP A 237 6.53 21.77 -6.50
CA ASP A 237 6.07 23.16 -6.53
C ASP A 237 4.83 23.46 -5.66
N TYR A 238 4.45 22.56 -4.75
CA TYR A 238 3.34 22.80 -3.82
C TYR A 238 3.55 24.09 -3.01
N SER A 239 2.45 24.68 -2.58
CA SER A 239 2.46 25.95 -1.83
C SER A 239 2.80 25.74 -0.35
N GLY A 240 3.30 26.82 0.28
CA GLY A 240 3.60 26.83 1.71
C GLY A 240 5.08 26.64 2.01
N LYS A 241 5.44 27.03 3.22
CA LYS A 241 6.82 26.99 3.74
C LYS A 241 6.79 26.98 5.26
N ASP A 242 7.96 26.88 5.84
CA ASP A 242 8.18 26.88 7.29
C ASP A 242 7.46 25.70 7.97
N PHE A 243 7.50 24.52 7.29
CA PHE A 243 6.99 23.29 7.86
C PHE A 243 7.95 22.71 8.91
N ASP A 244 7.38 22.23 10.02
CA ASP A 244 8.12 21.50 11.05
C ASP A 244 8.38 20.06 10.63
N LEU A 245 7.42 19.49 9.89
CA LEU A 245 7.47 18.14 9.35
C LEU A 245 6.93 18.15 7.92
N VAL A 246 7.62 17.45 7.03
CA VAL A 246 7.07 17.03 5.74
C VAL A 246 7.03 15.51 5.73
N THR A 247 5.99 14.92 5.16
CA THR A 247 5.82 13.46 5.05
C THR A 247 5.62 13.06 3.60
N CYS A 248 6.13 11.90 3.24
CA CYS A 248 5.82 11.18 2.00
C CYS A 248 5.55 9.72 2.37
N PHE A 249 4.44 9.17 1.90
CA PHE A 249 4.06 7.79 2.18
C PHE A 249 3.94 7.00 0.88
N ASP A 250 4.87 6.08 0.67
CA ASP A 250 4.89 5.15 -0.46
C ASP A 250 4.71 5.84 -1.83
N CYS A 251 5.34 7.01 -2.02
CA CYS A 251 5.15 7.83 -3.23
C CYS A 251 6.43 8.41 -3.84
N LEU A 252 7.53 8.54 -3.10
CA LEU A 252 8.78 9.11 -3.63
C LEU A 252 9.35 8.29 -4.77
N HIS A 253 9.25 6.96 -4.68
CA HIS A 253 9.78 6.02 -5.67
C HIS A 253 9.02 6.03 -7.01
N ASP A 254 7.79 6.53 -7.05
CA ASP A 254 6.97 6.64 -8.26
C ASP A 254 6.80 8.07 -8.80
N MET A 255 7.42 9.06 -8.14
CA MET A 255 7.52 10.42 -8.66
C MET A 255 8.37 10.44 -9.94
N GLY A 256 7.99 11.29 -10.88
CA GLY A 256 8.79 11.51 -12.09
C GLY A 256 10.11 12.22 -11.81
N ASP A 257 10.10 13.20 -10.91
CA ASP A 257 11.28 13.98 -10.47
C ASP A 257 11.43 13.93 -8.95
N PRO A 258 11.87 12.81 -8.37
CA PRO A 258 12.04 12.69 -6.93
C PRO A 258 13.16 13.57 -6.38
N ALA A 259 14.17 13.90 -7.17
CA ALA A 259 15.24 14.81 -6.79
C ALA A 259 14.74 16.27 -6.72
N GLY A 260 13.95 16.69 -7.70
CA GLY A 260 13.27 18.01 -7.68
C GLY A 260 12.28 18.13 -6.53
N ALA A 261 11.52 17.06 -6.23
CA ALA A 261 10.66 16.99 -5.06
C ALA A 261 11.46 17.15 -3.76
N ALA A 262 12.56 16.42 -3.60
CA ALA A 262 13.46 16.54 -2.44
C ALA A 262 14.01 17.97 -2.29
N ALA A 263 14.42 18.61 -3.38
CA ALA A 263 14.90 19.98 -3.36
C ALA A 263 13.82 21.00 -2.95
N HIS A 264 12.57 20.80 -3.38
CA HIS A 264 11.44 21.64 -2.98
C HIS A 264 11.08 21.43 -1.51
N ILE A 265 10.99 20.18 -1.07
CA ILE A 265 10.76 19.82 0.34
C ILE A 265 11.81 20.45 1.24
N ARG A 266 13.09 20.40 0.84
CA ARG A 266 14.20 21.02 1.58
C ARG A 266 14.00 22.53 1.77
N LYS A 267 13.48 23.23 0.74
CA LYS A 267 13.21 24.68 0.78
C LYS A 267 11.97 25.02 1.59
N SER A 268 11.00 24.13 1.66
CA SER A 268 9.73 24.34 2.38
C SER A 268 9.84 24.07 3.89
N LEU A 269 10.85 23.31 4.32
CA LEU A 269 11.11 23.00 5.72
C LEU A 269 11.74 24.19 6.46
N LYS A 270 11.44 24.28 7.77
CA LYS A 270 12.23 25.08 8.72
C LYS A 270 13.67 24.56 8.78
N PRO A 271 14.64 25.38 9.25
CA PRO A 271 16.03 24.93 9.41
C PRO A 271 16.19 23.71 10.32
N ASP A 272 15.31 23.54 11.32
CA ASP A 272 15.23 22.40 12.24
C ASP A 272 14.08 21.45 11.91
N GLY A 273 13.53 21.57 10.71
CA GLY A 273 12.43 20.72 10.22
C GLY A 273 12.89 19.30 9.88
N THR A 274 11.95 18.39 9.79
CA THR A 274 12.18 16.98 9.50
C THR A 274 11.38 16.57 8.26
N TRP A 275 11.99 15.76 7.40
CA TRP A 275 11.28 15.04 6.36
C TRP A 275 11.22 13.56 6.72
N MET A 276 10.02 13.02 6.86
CA MET A 276 9.74 11.59 7.04
C MET A 276 9.39 10.97 5.70
N ILE A 277 10.09 9.93 5.33
CA ILE A 277 9.88 9.20 4.08
C ILE A 277 9.55 7.75 4.44
N VAL A 278 8.36 7.32 4.10
CA VAL A 278 7.94 5.92 4.21
C VAL A 278 7.99 5.33 2.80
N GLU A 279 8.75 4.26 2.64
CA GLU A 279 8.97 3.62 1.34
C GLU A 279 8.88 2.10 1.47
N PRO A 280 8.57 1.37 0.39
CA PRO A 280 8.55 -0.09 0.41
C PRO A 280 9.87 -0.67 0.90
N MET A 281 9.77 -1.73 1.72
CA MET A 281 10.96 -2.45 2.17
C MET A 281 11.70 -3.07 0.99
N ALA A 282 12.94 -2.69 0.81
CA ALA A 282 13.84 -3.21 -0.22
C ALA A 282 15.28 -3.22 0.26
N GLY A 283 16.02 -4.25 -0.13
CA GLY A 283 17.48 -4.25 -0.08
C GLY A 283 18.10 -3.53 -1.28
N ASP A 284 19.38 -3.25 -1.20
CA ASP A 284 20.12 -2.48 -2.23
C ASP A 284 20.56 -3.34 -3.43
N SER A 285 20.20 -4.61 -3.47
CA SER A 285 20.55 -5.52 -4.57
C SER A 285 19.39 -6.47 -4.90
N LEU A 286 19.37 -6.94 -6.16
CA LEU A 286 18.39 -7.94 -6.59
C LEU A 286 18.42 -9.18 -5.68
N GLN A 287 19.61 -9.64 -5.29
CA GLN A 287 19.76 -10.84 -4.46
C GLN A 287 19.08 -10.69 -3.09
N GLN A 288 19.15 -9.50 -2.47
CA GLN A 288 18.47 -9.23 -1.21
C GLN A 288 16.96 -9.19 -1.34
N ASN A 289 16.46 -8.89 -2.54
CA ASN A 289 15.02 -8.78 -2.85
C ASN A 289 14.42 -10.07 -3.42
N LEU A 290 15.19 -11.17 -3.56
CA LEU A 290 14.69 -12.49 -3.97
C LEU A 290 13.97 -13.18 -2.80
N ASN A 291 12.85 -12.62 -2.38
CA ASN A 291 12.02 -13.08 -1.27
C ASN A 291 10.53 -12.80 -1.57
N PRO A 292 9.58 -13.32 -0.76
CA PRO A 292 8.14 -13.15 -1.02
C PRO A 292 7.67 -11.69 -1.10
N VAL A 293 8.23 -10.81 -0.26
CA VAL A 293 7.91 -9.37 -0.26
C VAL A 293 8.44 -8.70 -1.53
N GLY A 294 9.70 -8.99 -1.89
CA GLY A 294 10.30 -8.51 -3.13
C GLY A 294 9.51 -8.99 -4.36
N ARG A 295 9.07 -10.26 -4.40
CA ARG A 295 8.21 -10.78 -5.48
C ARG A 295 6.93 -9.94 -5.65
N LEU A 296 6.27 -9.60 -4.55
CA LEU A 296 5.06 -8.77 -4.55
C LEU A 296 5.35 -7.34 -5.03
N PHE A 297 6.39 -6.72 -4.47
CA PHE A 297 6.72 -5.33 -4.77
C PHE A 297 7.32 -5.14 -6.16
N TYR A 298 8.07 -6.10 -6.72
CA TYR A 298 8.48 -6.05 -8.13
C TYR A 298 7.27 -6.09 -9.09
N ALA A 299 6.24 -6.88 -8.76
CA ALA A 299 5.01 -6.89 -9.55
C ALA A 299 4.29 -5.53 -9.49
N GLY A 300 4.09 -4.98 -8.28
CA GLY A 300 3.51 -3.64 -8.09
C GLY A 300 4.33 -2.55 -8.77
N SER A 301 5.65 -2.57 -8.61
CA SER A 301 6.58 -1.63 -9.25
C SER A 301 6.45 -1.64 -10.77
N THR A 302 6.44 -2.83 -11.38
CA THR A 302 6.31 -3.00 -12.83
C THR A 302 4.96 -2.50 -13.35
N MET A 303 3.89 -2.75 -12.61
CA MET A 303 2.52 -2.52 -13.06
C MET A 303 1.97 -1.14 -12.70
N ILE A 304 2.56 -0.45 -11.71
CA ILE A 304 2.09 0.83 -11.19
C ILE A 304 3.21 1.87 -11.16
N CYS A 305 4.27 1.63 -10.34
CA CYS A 305 5.23 2.68 -9.98
C CYS A 305 6.07 3.14 -11.19
N LEU A 306 6.65 2.19 -11.94
CA LEU A 306 7.44 2.51 -13.14
C LEU A 306 6.60 3.21 -14.20
N PRO A 307 5.41 2.72 -14.60
CA PRO A 307 4.55 3.41 -15.53
C PRO A 307 4.15 4.81 -15.06
N THR A 308 3.81 4.97 -13.80
CA THR A 308 3.43 6.25 -13.20
C THR A 308 4.57 7.26 -13.28
N SER A 309 5.77 6.88 -12.85
CA SER A 309 6.95 7.74 -12.92
C SER A 309 7.31 8.11 -14.35
N ARG A 310 7.30 7.16 -15.28
CA ARG A 310 7.60 7.37 -16.71
C ARG A 310 6.62 8.27 -17.42
N ALA A 311 5.39 8.39 -16.92
CA ALA A 311 4.39 9.30 -17.49
C ALA A 311 4.55 10.75 -17.05
N GLN A 312 5.39 11.01 -16.05
CA GLN A 312 5.66 12.35 -15.51
C GLN A 312 6.93 12.94 -16.14
N GLU A 313 7.10 14.25 -15.99
CA GLU A 313 8.32 14.95 -16.39
C GLU A 313 9.55 14.35 -15.68
N VAL A 314 10.67 14.26 -16.35
CA VAL A 314 11.92 13.57 -15.98
C VAL A 314 11.78 12.06 -16.09
N GLY A 315 10.77 11.44 -15.47
CA GLY A 315 10.53 10.00 -15.55
C GLY A 315 11.66 9.16 -14.95
N ALA A 316 12.12 9.51 -13.74
CA ALA A 316 13.28 8.90 -13.07
C ALA A 316 13.11 7.38 -12.85
N ALA A 317 11.89 6.92 -12.63
CA ALA A 317 11.51 5.51 -12.54
C ALA A 317 12.35 4.73 -11.50
N LEU A 318 12.41 5.23 -10.26
CA LEU A 318 13.12 4.56 -9.17
C LEU A 318 12.52 3.17 -8.91
N GLY A 319 11.19 3.08 -8.83
CA GLY A 319 10.45 1.85 -8.57
C GLY A 319 10.45 1.44 -7.09
N ALA A 320 9.47 0.64 -6.71
CA ALA A 320 9.25 0.21 -5.32
C ALA A 320 10.38 -0.63 -4.71
N GLN A 321 11.36 -1.07 -5.50
CA GLN A 321 12.52 -1.83 -5.05
C GLN A 321 13.83 -1.07 -5.27
N ALA A 322 13.79 0.25 -5.15
CA ALA A 322 14.97 1.13 -5.31
C ALA A 322 16.07 0.85 -4.28
N GLY A 323 15.70 0.42 -3.06
CA GLY A 323 16.61 0.22 -1.95
C GLY A 323 17.01 1.51 -1.22
N GLU A 324 17.52 1.38 0.00
CA GLU A 324 17.86 2.52 0.84
C GLU A 324 18.97 3.38 0.27
N ALA A 325 20.01 2.75 -0.30
CA ALA A 325 21.13 3.47 -0.86
C ALA A 325 20.71 4.44 -1.98
N LYS A 326 19.83 3.99 -2.89
CA LYS A 326 19.31 4.82 -3.97
C LYS A 326 18.37 5.92 -3.48
N LEU A 327 17.54 5.64 -2.50
CA LEU A 327 16.69 6.65 -1.85
C LEU A 327 17.53 7.71 -1.16
N ARG A 328 18.57 7.33 -0.43
CA ARG A 328 19.51 8.28 0.20
C ARG A 328 20.20 9.18 -0.82
N GLU A 329 20.72 8.61 -1.90
CA GLU A 329 21.32 9.37 -3.01
C GLU A 329 20.34 10.42 -3.54
N THR A 330 19.09 10.02 -3.79
CA THR A 330 18.03 10.90 -4.27
C THR A 330 17.69 12.02 -3.28
N ILE A 331 17.55 11.70 -2.01
CA ILE A 331 17.26 12.66 -0.93
C ILE A 331 18.42 13.65 -0.78
N GLN A 332 19.66 13.17 -0.80
CA GLN A 332 20.86 13.99 -0.69
C GLN A 332 21.06 14.91 -1.91
N SER A 333 20.69 14.45 -3.12
CA SER A 333 20.73 15.30 -4.31
C SER A 333 19.78 16.51 -4.21
N GLY A 334 18.72 16.42 -3.40
CA GLY A 334 17.83 17.52 -3.03
C GLY A 334 18.42 18.48 -1.98
N GLY A 335 19.63 18.21 -1.47
CA GLY A 335 20.35 19.08 -0.53
C GLY A 335 20.21 18.71 0.95
N PHE A 336 19.62 17.56 1.28
CA PHE A 336 19.60 17.04 2.65
C PHE A 336 20.97 16.49 3.05
N THR A 337 21.44 16.85 4.26
CA THR A 337 22.78 16.46 4.73
C THR A 337 22.75 15.28 5.71
N LYS A 338 21.64 15.08 6.40
CA LYS A 338 21.47 14.01 7.39
C LYS A 338 20.32 13.13 6.97
N VAL A 339 20.61 11.88 6.67
CA VAL A 339 19.60 10.86 6.34
C VAL A 339 19.88 9.60 7.14
N ARG A 340 18.87 9.10 7.87
CA ARG A 340 18.98 7.84 8.59
C ARG A 340 17.72 6.99 8.43
N ARG A 341 17.84 5.69 8.61
CA ARG A 341 16.66 4.84 8.86
C ARG A 341 16.23 5.06 10.31
N ALA A 342 15.00 5.54 10.50
CA ALA A 342 14.43 5.77 11.81
C ALA A 342 13.85 4.49 12.40
N THR A 343 13.08 3.75 11.60
CA THR A 343 12.50 2.45 11.95
C THR A 343 12.09 1.68 10.70
N GLU A 344 11.55 0.48 10.85
CA GLU A 344 11.09 -0.37 9.76
C GLU A 344 9.95 -1.28 10.18
N THR A 345 9.24 -1.81 9.21
CA THR A 345 8.29 -2.91 9.32
C THR A 345 8.67 -3.99 8.29
N PRO A 346 8.06 -5.16 8.26
CA PRO A 346 8.30 -6.13 7.19
C PRO A 346 7.99 -5.61 5.77
N PHE A 347 7.17 -4.55 5.65
CA PHE A 347 6.72 -4.00 4.37
C PHE A 347 7.26 -2.61 4.05
N ASN A 348 7.67 -1.83 5.06
CA ASN A 348 8.13 -0.46 4.86
C ASN A 348 9.43 -0.17 5.59
N MET A 349 10.28 0.64 4.99
CA MET A 349 11.35 1.37 5.65
C MET A 349 10.93 2.82 5.89
N ILE A 350 11.29 3.37 7.04
CA ILE A 350 10.99 4.74 7.42
C ILE A 350 12.31 5.50 7.54
N LEU A 351 12.53 6.45 6.63
CA LEU A 351 13.70 7.30 6.63
C LEU A 351 13.37 8.65 7.26
N GLU A 352 14.35 9.19 8.00
CA GLU A 352 14.36 10.56 8.48
C GLU A 352 15.43 11.32 7.74
N ALA A 353 15.05 12.46 7.14
CA ALA A 353 16.00 13.39 6.53
C ALA A 353 15.90 14.77 7.17
N ARG A 354 17.04 15.44 7.34
CA ARG A 354 17.12 16.78 7.89
C ARG A 354 17.98 17.69 7.02
N PRO A 355 17.65 18.98 6.97
CA PRO A 355 18.41 20.00 6.25
C PRO A 355 19.89 20.03 6.53
#